data_5b5f8550e77014b17d1424d3bebfe86e
#
_entry.id   5b5f8550e77014b17d1424d3bebfe86e
#
_cell.length_a   1.000
_cell.length_b   1.000
_cell.length_c   1.000
_cell.angle_alpha   90.00
_cell.angle_beta   90.00
_cell.angle_gamma   90.00
#
_symmetry.space_group_name_H-M   'P 1'
#
loop_
_entity.id
_entity.type
_entity.pdbx_description
1 polymer ?
#
loop_
_entity_poly.entity_id
_entity_poly.type
_entity_poly.pdbx_seq_one_letter_code
_entity_poly.pdbx_strand_id
1 'polypeptide(L)'
;MILDWVGIMRLIIAAILASLIGYDREKQNKAAGIRTNVIVAVISCVIMILSVEVAQSGNLVNGVEGDPARLAAQVVSGIGFLGAGTIIKQEDKIEGLTTAASLWGVAGLGLAAVSYTHLTLPTKRIV
;
A
#
# COMPACT_ATOMS: atom_id res chain seq x y z
N MET A 1 -12.16 6.48 13.05
CA MET A 1 -10.87 6.62 13.75
C MET A 1 -9.82 5.74 13.11
N ILE A 2 -8.65 6.30 12.86
CA ILE A 2 -7.56 5.60 12.17
C ILE A 2 -7.06 4.39 12.98
N LEU A 3 -7.10 4.49 14.30
CA LEU A 3 -6.58 3.47 15.22
C LEU A 3 -7.67 2.62 15.87
N ASP A 4 -8.78 2.43 15.19
CA ASP A 4 -9.74 1.45 15.65
C ASP A 4 -9.21 0.02 15.39
N TRP A 5 -9.91 -0.96 15.93
CA TRP A 5 -9.54 -2.37 15.77
C TRP A 5 -9.38 -2.78 14.30
N VAL A 6 -10.28 -2.28 13.45
CA VAL A 6 -10.28 -2.60 12.02
C VAL A 6 -9.04 -2.01 11.33
N GLY A 7 -8.68 -0.77 11.67
CA GLY A 7 -7.47 -0.13 11.13
C GLY A 7 -6.21 -0.91 11.48
N ILE A 8 -6.10 -1.36 12.73
CA ILE A 8 -4.95 -2.16 13.18
C ILE A 8 -4.88 -3.48 12.42
N MET A 9 -6.02 -4.16 12.23
CA MET A 9 -6.08 -5.40 11.46
C MET A 9 -5.60 -5.21 10.02
N ARG A 10 -6.00 -4.11 9.40
CA ARG A 10 -5.59 -3.77 8.03
C ARG A 10 -4.07 -3.62 7.92
N LEU A 11 -3.48 -2.92 8.88
CA LEU A 11 -2.02 -2.73 8.92
C LEU A 11 -1.30 -4.07 9.10
N ILE A 12 -1.81 -4.94 9.97
CA ILE A 12 -1.24 -6.27 10.21
C ILE A 12 -1.32 -7.13 8.95
N ILE A 13 -2.45 -7.14 8.26
CA ILE A 13 -2.63 -7.89 7.00
C ILE A 13 -1.65 -7.39 5.95
N ALA A 14 -1.54 -6.07 5.78
CA ALA A 14 -0.59 -5.49 4.84
C ALA A 14 0.85 -5.90 5.17
N ALA A 15 1.22 -5.86 6.44
CA ALA A 15 2.56 -6.25 6.90
C ALA A 15 2.85 -7.73 6.64
N ILE A 16 1.89 -8.61 6.89
CA ILE A 16 2.04 -10.05 6.67
C ILE A 16 2.23 -10.35 5.18
N LEU A 17 1.37 -9.82 4.33
CA LEU A 17 1.47 -10.04 2.89
C LEU A 17 2.79 -9.50 2.33
N ALA A 18 3.20 -8.32 2.76
CA ALA A 18 4.46 -7.73 2.33
C ALA A 18 5.68 -8.53 2.84
N SER A 19 5.58 -9.10 4.04
CA SER A 19 6.64 -9.94 4.60
C SER A 19 6.86 -11.20 3.78
N LEU A 20 5.79 -11.80 3.27
CA LEU A 20 5.89 -12.98 2.41
C LEU A 20 6.64 -12.65 1.12
N ILE A 21 6.32 -11.53 0.50
CA ILE A 21 6.99 -11.07 -0.72
C ILE A 21 8.45 -10.73 -0.43
N GLY A 22 8.69 -9.98 0.65
CA GLY A 22 10.03 -9.58 1.05
C GLY A 22 10.92 -10.75 1.45
N TYR A 23 10.35 -11.76 2.10
CA TYR A 23 11.06 -12.98 2.47
C TYR A 23 11.57 -13.73 1.23
N ASP A 24 10.71 -13.88 0.21
CA ASP A 24 11.09 -14.51 -1.03
C ASP A 24 12.24 -13.76 -1.70
N ARG A 25 12.20 -12.44 -1.69
CA ARG A 25 13.25 -11.60 -2.26
C ARG A 25 14.57 -11.72 -1.49
N GLU A 26 14.53 -11.71 -0.16
CA GLU A 26 15.74 -11.89 0.66
C GLU A 26 16.37 -13.26 0.46
N LYS A 27 15.54 -14.29 0.36
CA LYS A 27 16.01 -15.66 0.10
C LYS A 27 16.76 -15.77 -1.22
N GLN A 28 16.39 -14.97 -2.21
CA GLN A 28 17.04 -14.93 -3.52
C GLN A 28 18.17 -13.90 -3.61
N ASN A 29 18.53 -13.26 -2.51
CA ASN A 29 19.54 -12.21 -2.44
C ASN A 29 19.26 -11.04 -3.38
N LYS A 30 17.99 -10.68 -3.53
CA LYS A 30 17.56 -9.56 -4.37
C LYS A 30 17.37 -8.30 -3.53
N ALA A 31 17.44 -7.15 -4.19
CA ALA A 31 17.18 -5.85 -3.56
C ALA A 31 15.72 -5.76 -3.09
N ALA A 32 15.45 -4.89 -2.11
CA ALA A 32 14.15 -4.69 -1.49
C ALA A 32 13.61 -5.97 -0.84
N GLY A 33 14.14 -6.28 0.33
CA GLY A 33 13.75 -7.43 1.14
C GLY A 33 12.55 -7.16 2.04
N ILE A 34 12.47 -7.87 3.16
CA ILE A 34 11.33 -7.79 4.10
C ILE A 34 11.11 -6.37 4.59
N ARG A 35 12.16 -5.73 5.09
CA ARG A 35 12.07 -4.39 5.67
C ARG A 35 11.46 -3.38 4.71
N THR A 36 11.99 -3.30 3.50
CA THR A 36 11.54 -2.35 2.49
C THR A 36 10.09 -2.61 2.08
N ASN A 37 9.75 -3.87 1.81
CA ASN A 37 8.40 -4.24 1.39
C ASN A 37 7.36 -3.97 2.50
N VAL A 38 7.68 -4.30 3.74
CA VAL A 38 6.77 -4.05 4.88
C VAL A 38 6.53 -2.56 5.07
N ILE A 39 7.58 -1.74 5.03
CA ILE A 39 7.44 -0.29 5.18
C ILE A 39 6.55 0.28 4.08
N VAL A 40 6.78 -0.09 2.83
CA VAL A 40 5.98 0.40 1.70
C VAL A 40 4.52 0.00 1.84
N ALA A 41 4.24 -1.27 2.17
CA ALA A 41 2.86 -1.76 2.32
C ALA A 41 2.13 -1.10 3.48
N VAL A 42 2.78 -1.01 4.64
CA VAL A 42 2.16 -0.43 5.85
C VAL A 42 1.87 1.04 5.65
N ILE A 43 2.81 1.80 5.10
CA ILE A 43 2.61 3.23 4.83
C ILE A 43 1.51 3.43 3.79
N SER A 44 1.48 2.63 2.73
CA SER A 44 0.42 2.68 1.72
C SER A 44 -0.95 2.42 2.33
N CYS A 45 -1.03 1.44 3.24
CA CYS A 45 -2.25 1.13 3.97
C CYS A 45 -2.69 2.32 4.85
N VAL A 46 -1.77 2.94 5.57
CA VAL A 46 -2.05 4.14 6.39
C VAL A 46 -2.58 5.27 5.52
N ILE A 47 -1.94 5.53 4.38
CA ILE A 47 -2.36 6.59 3.46
C ILE A 47 -3.77 6.32 2.92
N MET A 48 -4.09 5.06 2.61
CA MET A 48 -5.45 4.72 2.15
C MET A 48 -6.49 4.94 3.25
N ILE A 49 -6.20 4.55 4.48
CA ILE A 49 -7.10 4.80 5.62
C ILE A 49 -7.32 6.30 5.79
N LEU A 50 -6.24 7.08 5.75
CA LEU A 50 -6.31 8.54 5.82
C LEU A 50 -7.12 9.14 4.67
N SER A 51 -6.95 8.60 3.47
CA SER A 51 -7.68 9.07 2.28
C SER A 51 -9.17 8.94 2.46
N VAL A 52 -9.63 7.80 2.95
CA VAL A 52 -11.05 7.54 3.25
C VAL A 52 -11.54 8.47 4.36
N GLU A 53 -10.78 8.60 5.43
CA GLU A 53 -11.16 9.40 6.59
C GLU A 53 -11.25 10.91 6.25
N VAL A 54 -10.29 11.41 5.51
CA VAL A 54 -10.30 12.82 5.06
C VAL A 54 -11.50 13.08 4.14
N ALA A 55 -11.80 12.16 3.24
CA ALA A 55 -12.95 12.29 2.33
C ALA A 55 -14.26 12.36 3.12
N GLN A 56 -14.41 11.53 4.14
CA GLN A 56 -15.61 11.52 5.00
C GLN A 56 -15.72 12.79 5.85
N SER A 57 -14.60 13.29 6.36
CA SER A 57 -14.57 14.52 7.16
C SER A 57 -14.95 15.75 6.35
N GLY A 58 -14.56 15.79 5.08
CA GLY A 58 -14.88 16.90 4.16
C GLY A 58 -16.36 17.11 3.97
N ASN A 59 -17.17 16.06 4.07
CA ASN A 59 -18.63 16.12 3.94
C ASN A 59 -19.29 16.99 5.00
N LEU A 60 -18.68 17.14 6.15
CA LEU A 60 -19.22 17.89 7.27
C LEU A 60 -19.05 19.41 7.12
N VAL A 61 -18.13 19.85 6.26
CA VAL A 61 -17.77 21.27 6.16
C VAL A 61 -18.49 21.98 5.01
N ASN A 62 -18.66 21.34 3.85
CA ASN A 62 -19.16 21.99 2.64
C ASN A 62 -20.29 21.24 1.92
N GLY A 63 -20.77 20.13 2.45
CA GLY A 63 -21.80 19.30 1.78
C GLY A 63 -21.34 18.67 0.47
N VAL A 64 -20.04 18.73 0.18
CA VAL A 64 -19.44 18.13 -1.02
C VAL A 64 -18.69 16.88 -0.58
N GLU A 65 -18.99 15.76 -1.21
CA GLU A 65 -18.28 14.52 -0.93
C GLU A 65 -16.83 14.61 -1.38
N GLY A 66 -15.91 14.28 -0.48
CA GLY A 66 -14.51 14.15 -0.81
C GLY A 66 -14.25 12.87 -1.59
N ASP A 67 -13.20 12.88 -2.39
CA ASP A 67 -12.77 11.70 -3.14
C ASP A 67 -11.89 10.79 -2.25
N PRO A 68 -12.38 9.61 -1.85
CA PRO A 68 -11.61 8.70 -0.99
C PRO A 68 -10.38 8.11 -1.69
N ALA A 69 -10.28 8.21 -3.00
CA ALA A 69 -9.13 7.71 -3.75
C ALA A 69 -8.03 8.76 -3.94
N ARG A 70 -8.24 9.99 -3.53
CA ARG A 70 -7.34 11.10 -3.87
C ARG A 70 -5.92 10.93 -3.34
N LEU A 71 -5.77 10.64 -2.04
CA LEU A 71 -4.45 10.40 -1.45
C LEU A 71 -3.87 9.05 -1.93
N ALA A 72 -4.72 8.06 -2.12
CA ALA A 72 -4.31 6.75 -2.64
C ALA A 72 -3.73 6.87 -4.05
N ALA A 73 -4.32 7.70 -4.90
CA ALA A 73 -3.82 7.95 -6.25
C ALA A 73 -2.39 8.52 -6.21
N GLN A 74 -2.08 9.36 -5.22
CA GLN A 74 -0.73 9.90 -5.03
C GLN A 74 0.28 8.82 -4.62
N VAL A 75 -0.14 7.75 -3.94
CA VAL A 75 0.72 6.61 -3.64
C VAL A 75 1.15 5.92 -4.94
N VAL A 76 0.20 5.69 -5.85
CA VAL A 76 0.48 5.02 -7.12
C VAL A 76 1.50 5.81 -7.94
N SER A 77 1.38 7.14 -7.97
CA SER A 77 2.34 8.01 -8.65
C SER A 77 3.66 8.12 -7.88
N GLY A 78 3.60 8.29 -6.56
CA GLY A 78 4.77 8.51 -5.71
C GLY A 78 5.68 7.30 -5.60
N ILE A 79 5.13 6.10 -5.57
CA ILE A 79 5.94 4.87 -5.51
C ILE A 79 6.77 4.69 -6.80
N GLY A 80 6.35 5.30 -7.88
CA GLY A 80 7.12 5.33 -9.11
C GLY A 80 8.51 5.93 -8.93
N PHE A 81 8.63 6.97 -8.10
CA PHE A 81 9.91 7.59 -7.78
C PHE A 81 10.83 6.61 -7.03
N LEU A 82 10.31 5.91 -6.01
CA LEU A 82 11.06 4.91 -5.26
C LEU A 82 11.44 3.73 -6.16
N GLY A 83 10.49 3.28 -6.99
CA GLY A 83 10.74 2.22 -7.95
C GLY A 83 11.84 2.61 -8.94
N ALA A 84 11.76 3.80 -9.49
CA ALA A 84 12.78 4.32 -10.41
C ALA A 84 14.16 4.36 -9.75
N GLY A 85 14.21 4.67 -8.45
CA GLY A 85 15.45 4.67 -7.67
C GLY A 85 16.12 3.30 -7.58
N THR A 86 15.40 2.22 -7.81
CA THR A 86 15.96 0.87 -7.82
C THR A 86 16.47 0.43 -9.19
N ILE A 87 16.15 1.18 -10.24
CA ILE A 87 16.53 0.85 -11.61
C ILE A 87 17.91 1.41 -11.90
N ILE A 88 18.82 0.54 -12.30
CA ILE A 88 20.20 0.90 -12.62
C ILE A 88 20.46 0.55 -14.07
N LYS A 89 20.90 1.53 -14.86
CA LYS A 89 21.33 1.33 -16.23
C LYS A 89 22.85 1.36 -16.31
N GLN A 90 23.44 0.24 -16.76
CA GLN A 90 24.87 0.11 -17.01
C GLN A 90 25.05 -0.33 -18.46
N GLU A 91 25.74 0.51 -19.27
CA GLU A 91 26.06 0.26 -20.67
C GLU A 91 24.98 -0.50 -21.47
N ASP A 92 25.02 -1.84 -21.48
CA ASP A 92 24.06 -2.69 -22.20
C ASP A 92 23.06 -3.40 -21.29
N LYS A 93 23.03 -3.06 -19.98
CA LYS A 93 22.27 -3.80 -19.00
C LYS A 93 21.40 -2.89 -18.14
N ILE A 94 20.14 -3.27 -17.96
CA ILE A 94 19.22 -2.59 -17.06
C ILE A 94 18.87 -3.57 -15.95
N GLU A 95 19.13 -3.17 -14.70
CA GLU A 95 18.82 -3.95 -13.51
C GLU A 95 17.78 -3.23 -12.65
N GLY A 96 17.01 -3.98 -11.89
CA GLY A 96 16.08 -3.41 -10.91
C GLY A 96 14.65 -3.22 -11.43
N LEU A 97 14.34 -3.60 -12.67
CA LEU A 97 12.98 -3.48 -13.19
C LEU A 97 11.99 -4.35 -12.40
N THR A 98 12.37 -5.59 -12.08
CA THR A 98 11.51 -6.49 -11.29
C THR A 98 11.35 -5.95 -9.87
N THR A 99 12.40 -5.42 -9.28
CA THR A 99 12.34 -4.80 -7.95
C THR A 99 11.40 -3.60 -7.96
N ALA A 100 11.48 -2.74 -8.97
CA ALA A 100 10.60 -1.60 -9.13
C ALA A 100 9.13 -2.03 -9.26
N ALA A 101 8.87 -3.02 -10.11
CA ALA A 101 7.53 -3.58 -10.31
C ALA A 101 6.99 -4.21 -9.03
N SER A 102 7.81 -4.94 -8.28
CA SER A 102 7.48 -5.53 -6.99
C SER A 102 7.07 -4.48 -5.96
N LEU A 103 7.84 -3.40 -5.84
CA LEU A 103 7.53 -2.31 -4.92
C LEU A 103 6.21 -1.63 -5.28
N TRP A 104 5.97 -1.43 -6.57
CA TRP A 104 4.71 -0.87 -7.05
C TRP A 104 3.53 -1.76 -6.70
N GLY A 105 3.68 -3.07 -6.89
CA GLY A 105 2.66 -4.06 -6.53
C GLY A 105 2.40 -4.13 -5.02
N VAL A 106 3.46 -4.06 -4.20
CA VAL A 106 3.35 -4.07 -2.74
C VAL A 106 2.64 -2.82 -2.22
N ALA A 107 2.90 -1.65 -2.82
CA ALA A 107 2.14 -0.44 -2.52
C ALA A 107 0.65 -0.66 -2.81
N GLY A 108 0.33 -1.27 -3.95
CA GLY A 108 -1.04 -1.64 -4.30
C GLY A 108 -1.68 -2.59 -3.30
N LEU A 109 -0.93 -3.57 -2.81
CA LEU A 109 -1.41 -4.49 -1.76
C LEU A 109 -1.76 -3.75 -0.47
N GLY A 110 -0.94 -2.77 -0.08
CA GLY A 110 -1.23 -1.94 1.09
C GLY A 110 -2.54 -1.16 0.92
N LEU A 111 -2.76 -0.58 -0.25
CA LEU A 111 -4.02 0.10 -0.57
C LEU A 111 -5.20 -0.86 -0.56
N ALA A 112 -5.03 -2.04 -1.15
CA ALA A 112 -6.08 -3.06 -1.26
C ALA A 112 -6.48 -3.64 0.09
N ALA A 113 -5.58 -3.71 1.06
CA ALA A 113 -5.87 -4.22 2.39
C ALA A 113 -7.02 -3.46 3.06
N VAL A 114 -7.16 -2.17 2.79
CA VAL A 114 -8.26 -1.35 3.29
C VAL A 114 -9.57 -1.70 2.57
N SER A 115 -9.53 -1.77 1.25
CA SER A 115 -10.71 -2.06 0.43
C SER A 115 -11.28 -3.45 0.72
N TYR A 116 -10.40 -4.44 0.82
CA TYR A 116 -10.80 -5.82 1.07
C TYR A 116 -11.50 -5.97 2.42
N THR A 117 -10.95 -5.39 3.48
CA THR A 117 -11.58 -5.47 4.80
C THR A 117 -12.92 -4.74 4.86
N HIS A 118 -13.09 -3.67 4.09
CA HIS A 118 -14.38 -2.98 3.96
C HIS A 118 -15.46 -3.87 3.35
N LEU A 119 -15.09 -4.70 2.37
CA LEU A 119 -16.02 -5.60 1.70
C LEU A 119 -16.35 -6.83 2.53
N THR A 120 -15.36 -7.42 3.20
CA THR A 120 -15.54 -8.68 3.93
C THR A 120 -16.24 -8.53 5.27
N LEU A 121 -15.97 -7.46 6.00
CA LEU A 121 -16.58 -7.24 7.32
C LEU A 121 -18.09 -7.03 7.27
N PRO A 122 -18.64 -6.17 6.39
CA PRO A 122 -20.09 -6.06 6.23
C PRO A 122 -20.74 -7.36 5.78
N THR A 123 -20.10 -8.10 4.90
CA THR A 123 -20.61 -9.38 4.39
C THR A 123 -20.70 -10.43 5.49
N LYS A 124 -19.72 -10.49 6.38
CA LYS A 124 -19.75 -11.38 7.53
C LYS A 124 -20.86 -11.05 8.54
N ARG A 125 -21.26 -9.80 8.61
CA ARG A 125 -22.36 -9.37 9.48
C ARG A 125 -23.73 -9.73 8.92
N ILE A 126 -23.85 -9.84 7.63
CA ILE A 126 -25.11 -10.15 6.95
C ILE A 126 -25.34 -11.66 6.91
N VAL A 127 -24.29 -12.44 6.93
CA VAL A 127 -24.34 -13.89 6.95
C VAL A 127 -24.24 -14.41 8.38
#